data_d94301ed895d2e5a59ee039deff87f40
#
_entry.id   d94301ed895d2e5a59ee039deff87f40
#
_cell.length_a   1.000
_cell.length_b   1.000
_cell.length_c   1.000
_cell.angle_alpha   90.00
_cell.angle_beta   90.00
_cell.angle_gamma   90.00
#
_symmetry.space_group_name_H-M   'P 1'
#
loop_
_entity.id
_entity.type
_entity.pdbx_description
1 polymer ?
#
loop_
_entity_poly.entity_id
_entity_poly.type
_entity_poly.pdbx_seq_one_letter_code
_entity_poly.pdbx_strand_id
1 'polypeptide(L)'
;MKILLVGTGITNLTLGGSLVRNVHKVVIMDRKDHIGGNCFDYFDENSIDIHAYGTHIFHTDDAEVWRFLSQFTQWYPYQHEVKALVDGQLVPVPFNFNSIEQLFPKQMAERMIQALLSEFEFNKKVPILKLRESKNPDLQFLAEYVYEKIFLHYTEKQWDVRPEDLDPLVTGRVPVFVGRDNRYFQAKYQGIPLEGYTRMFEKMVDHPNIEVRLNTEFDKSMLDEYDHCFFSGAIDEFFDYKFGQLPYRSLRFDFLTFNRPYFQSNSVVNYPNNYDFTRIGEYKYFLD
;
A
#
# COMPACT_ATOMS: atom_id res chain seq x y z
N MET A 1 -18.21 17.30 24.68
CA MET A 1 -17.03 18.02 24.15
C MET A 1 -17.19 18.27 22.68
N LYS A 2 -16.64 19.35 22.18
CA LYS A 2 -16.55 19.69 20.76
C LYS A 2 -15.15 19.37 20.26
N ILE A 3 -15.00 18.43 19.34
CA ILE A 3 -13.71 17.90 18.92
C ILE A 3 -13.48 18.23 17.44
N LEU A 4 -12.28 18.71 17.12
CA LEU A 4 -11.85 18.95 15.74
C LEU A 4 -10.91 17.84 15.28
N LEU A 5 -11.19 17.28 14.09
CA LEU A 5 -10.33 16.34 13.39
C LEU A 5 -9.89 16.98 12.07
N VAL A 6 -8.60 17.27 11.93
CA VAL A 6 -8.03 17.88 10.73
C VAL A 6 -7.44 16.80 9.84
N GLY A 7 -8.01 16.67 8.63
CA GLY A 7 -7.76 15.63 7.66
C GLY A 7 -8.87 14.57 7.65
N THR A 8 -9.33 14.17 6.47
CA THR A 8 -10.37 13.15 6.25
C THR A 8 -9.80 11.79 5.87
N GLY A 9 -8.56 11.50 6.25
CA GLY A 9 -7.98 10.18 6.09
C GLY A 9 -8.61 9.15 7.04
N ILE A 10 -8.38 7.86 6.78
CA ILE A 10 -8.96 6.73 7.55
C ILE A 10 -8.80 6.87 9.06
N THR A 11 -7.69 7.43 9.54
CA THR A 11 -7.44 7.63 10.98
C THR A 11 -8.51 8.51 11.61
N ASN A 12 -8.74 9.70 11.05
CA ASN A 12 -9.70 10.65 11.62
C ASN A 12 -11.16 10.21 11.36
N LEU A 13 -11.46 9.55 10.24
CA LEU A 13 -12.79 9.00 9.99
C LEU A 13 -13.13 7.91 11.02
N THR A 14 -12.19 7.00 11.30
CA THR A 14 -12.34 5.97 12.35
C THR A 14 -12.48 6.59 13.73
N LEU A 15 -11.64 7.58 14.05
CA LEU A 15 -11.69 8.28 15.33
C LEU A 15 -13.01 9.02 15.50
N GLY A 16 -13.49 9.73 14.48
CA GLY A 16 -14.77 10.43 14.48
C GLY A 16 -15.93 9.50 14.76
N GLY A 17 -16.05 8.39 14.03
CA GLY A 17 -17.07 7.39 14.25
C GLY A 17 -17.01 6.72 15.63
N SER A 18 -15.82 6.66 16.24
CA SER A 18 -15.64 6.12 17.60
C SER A 18 -16.00 7.14 18.69
N LEU A 19 -15.62 8.40 18.51
CA LEU A 19 -15.86 9.47 19.49
C LEU A 19 -17.35 9.79 19.67
N VAL A 20 -18.13 9.76 18.61
CA VAL A 20 -19.57 10.08 18.70
C VAL A 20 -20.37 9.05 19.51
N ARG A 21 -19.86 7.84 19.67
CA ARG A 21 -20.47 6.84 20.57
C ARG A 21 -20.51 7.30 22.03
N ASN A 22 -19.60 8.22 22.41
CA ASN A 22 -19.51 8.84 23.74
C ASN A 22 -20.18 10.23 23.80
N VAL A 23 -21.13 10.53 22.90
CA VAL A 23 -21.92 11.78 22.86
C VAL A 23 -21.08 13.04 22.65
N HIS A 24 -19.94 12.94 21.98
CA HIS A 24 -19.15 14.10 21.55
C HIS A 24 -19.71 14.69 20.26
N LYS A 25 -19.52 15.99 20.05
CA LYS A 25 -19.72 16.64 18.74
C LYS A 25 -18.37 16.68 18.05
N VAL A 26 -18.33 16.19 16.84
CA VAL A 26 -17.10 16.06 16.04
C VAL A 26 -17.23 16.86 14.75
N VAL A 27 -16.25 17.70 14.50
CA VAL A 27 -16.07 18.36 13.19
C VAL A 27 -14.85 17.73 12.53
N ILE A 28 -15.01 17.19 11.33
CA ILE A 28 -13.91 16.66 10.52
C ILE A 28 -13.73 17.62 9.33
N MET A 29 -12.52 18.10 9.11
CA MET A 29 -12.26 19.03 8.01
C MET A 29 -11.09 18.60 7.15
N ASP A 30 -11.16 18.92 5.86
CA ASP A 30 -10.06 18.71 4.92
C ASP A 30 -10.03 19.83 3.88
N ARG A 31 -8.83 20.18 3.43
CA ARG A 31 -8.63 21.10 2.31
C ARG A 31 -9.03 20.50 0.96
N LYS A 32 -9.09 19.17 0.87
CA LYS A 32 -9.54 18.44 -0.33
C LYS A 32 -11.07 18.52 -0.47
N ASP A 33 -11.56 18.25 -1.66
CA ASP A 33 -12.97 18.20 -2.03
C ASP A 33 -13.62 16.82 -1.78
N HIS A 34 -12.89 15.88 -1.22
CA HIS A 34 -13.32 14.49 -0.97
C HIS A 34 -12.85 13.97 0.38
N ILE A 35 -13.51 12.95 0.91
CA ILE A 35 -13.08 12.18 2.08
C ILE A 35 -12.17 11.02 1.68
N GLY A 36 -11.61 10.31 2.67
CA GLY A 36 -10.81 9.11 2.47
C GLY A 36 -9.30 9.35 2.36
N GLY A 37 -8.87 10.62 2.23
CA GLY A 37 -7.45 10.95 2.11
C GLY A 37 -6.83 10.25 0.89
N ASN A 38 -5.75 9.50 1.09
CA ASN A 38 -5.12 8.74 0.00
C ASN A 38 -5.86 7.43 -0.36
N CYS A 39 -6.84 7.01 0.44
CA CYS A 39 -7.71 5.87 0.11
C CYS A 39 -8.96 6.29 -0.67
N PHE A 40 -9.04 7.54 -1.14
CA PHE A 40 -10.14 8.00 -1.96
C PHE A 40 -10.21 7.22 -3.28
N ASP A 41 -11.39 6.74 -3.58
CA ASP A 41 -11.74 6.03 -4.81
C ASP A 41 -13.06 6.54 -5.39
N TYR A 42 -13.30 6.21 -6.62
CA TYR A 42 -14.55 6.52 -7.31
C TYR A 42 -14.79 5.53 -8.46
N PHE A 43 -16.05 5.29 -8.78
CA PHE A 43 -16.39 4.51 -9.96
C PHE A 43 -16.40 5.41 -11.20
N ASP A 44 -15.69 5.00 -12.25
CA ASP A 44 -15.69 5.69 -13.54
C ASP A 44 -16.98 5.42 -14.33
N GLU A 45 -17.08 5.98 -15.53
CA GLU A 45 -18.23 5.79 -16.45
C GLU A 45 -18.44 4.32 -16.89
N ASN A 46 -17.42 3.48 -16.75
CA ASN A 46 -17.47 2.05 -17.05
C ASN A 46 -17.70 1.19 -15.81
N SER A 47 -18.03 1.79 -14.67
CA SER A 47 -18.19 1.14 -13.36
C SER A 47 -16.92 0.45 -12.84
N ILE A 48 -15.75 0.97 -13.22
CA ILE A 48 -14.46 0.53 -12.69
C ILE A 48 -14.14 1.35 -11.46
N ASP A 49 -13.83 0.69 -10.35
CA ASP A 49 -13.40 1.34 -9.11
C ASP A 49 -11.95 1.85 -9.24
N ILE A 50 -11.81 3.17 -9.35
CA ILE A 50 -10.53 3.86 -9.57
C ILE A 50 -9.98 4.39 -8.24
N HIS A 51 -8.86 3.86 -7.80
CA HIS A 51 -8.14 4.36 -6.63
C HIS A 51 -7.30 5.58 -7.03
N ALA A 52 -7.76 6.78 -6.70
CA ALA A 52 -7.21 8.05 -7.21
C ALA A 52 -5.73 8.28 -6.83
N TYR A 53 -5.27 7.70 -5.74
CA TYR A 53 -3.90 7.86 -5.22
C TYR A 53 -3.11 6.55 -5.23
N GLY A 54 -3.44 5.66 -6.18
CA GLY A 54 -2.81 4.35 -6.31
C GLY A 54 -3.51 3.24 -5.53
N THR A 55 -3.11 2.03 -5.82
CA THR A 55 -3.74 0.81 -5.31
C THR A 55 -3.73 0.71 -3.79
N HIS A 56 -4.89 0.58 -3.19
CA HIS A 56 -5.10 0.31 -1.77
C HIS A 56 -5.85 -1.01 -1.61
N ILE A 57 -5.24 -1.99 -0.96
CA ILE A 57 -5.84 -3.29 -0.69
C ILE A 57 -5.87 -3.49 0.82
N PHE A 58 -7.06 -3.71 1.36
CA PHE A 58 -7.21 -3.96 2.79
C PHE A 58 -6.73 -5.36 3.15
N HIS A 59 -5.87 -5.44 4.17
CA HIS A 59 -5.42 -6.70 4.74
C HIS A 59 -5.12 -6.55 6.23
N THR A 60 -5.44 -7.57 7.02
CA THR A 60 -5.15 -7.61 8.46
C THR A 60 -5.19 -9.04 8.99
N ASP A 61 -4.46 -9.29 10.08
CA ASP A 61 -4.59 -10.51 10.89
C ASP A 61 -5.54 -10.28 12.09
N ASP A 62 -5.85 -9.01 12.37
CA ASP A 62 -6.69 -8.62 13.50
C ASP A 62 -8.18 -8.78 13.17
N ALA A 63 -8.82 -9.73 13.88
CA ALA A 63 -10.24 -9.99 13.72
C ALA A 63 -11.15 -8.86 14.25
N GLU A 64 -10.65 -8.01 15.15
CA GLU A 64 -11.44 -6.88 15.66
C GLU A 64 -11.49 -5.77 14.65
N VAL A 65 -10.36 -5.46 14.01
CA VAL A 65 -10.29 -4.49 12.90
C VAL A 65 -11.18 -4.95 11.74
N TRP A 66 -11.11 -6.23 11.36
CA TRP A 66 -11.98 -6.78 10.31
C TRP A 66 -13.47 -6.64 10.67
N ARG A 67 -13.87 -7.05 11.88
CA ARG A 67 -15.27 -6.94 12.35
C ARG A 67 -15.73 -5.48 12.46
N PHE A 68 -14.86 -4.57 12.88
CA PHE A 68 -15.19 -3.15 12.96
C PHE A 68 -15.52 -2.58 11.59
N LEU A 69 -14.63 -2.75 10.60
CA LEU A 69 -14.84 -2.23 9.24
C LEU A 69 -16.01 -2.92 8.52
N SER A 70 -16.24 -4.20 8.78
CA SER A 70 -17.36 -4.96 8.21
C SER A 70 -18.73 -4.45 8.63
N GLN A 71 -18.83 -3.52 9.58
CA GLN A 71 -20.07 -2.83 9.91
C GLN A 71 -20.46 -1.80 8.82
N PHE A 72 -19.51 -1.34 8.03
CA PHE A 72 -19.66 -0.25 7.08
C PHE A 72 -19.59 -0.68 5.61
N THR A 73 -19.14 -1.91 5.34
CA THR A 73 -19.06 -2.45 3.98
C THR A 73 -19.23 -3.96 3.95
N GLN A 74 -19.60 -4.46 2.77
CA GLN A 74 -19.38 -5.85 2.39
C GLN A 74 -18.03 -5.96 1.69
N TRP A 75 -17.35 -7.08 1.85
CA TRP A 75 -16.02 -7.30 1.27
C TRP A 75 -16.13 -8.16 0.01
N TYR A 76 -15.49 -7.70 -1.06
CA TYR A 76 -15.11 -8.56 -2.16
C TYR A 76 -13.84 -9.31 -1.75
N PRO A 77 -13.86 -10.67 -1.72
CA PRO A 77 -12.69 -11.45 -1.35
C PRO A 77 -11.61 -11.30 -2.42
N TYR A 78 -10.60 -10.49 -2.13
CA TYR A 78 -9.53 -10.21 -3.07
C TYR A 78 -8.17 -10.56 -2.44
N GLN A 79 -7.40 -11.43 -3.14
CA GLN A 79 -6.05 -11.79 -2.75
C GLN A 79 -5.07 -11.13 -3.71
N HIS A 80 -4.35 -10.14 -3.19
CA HIS A 80 -3.48 -9.32 -4.02
C HIS A 80 -2.24 -10.08 -4.48
N GLU A 81 -2.04 -10.13 -5.79
CA GLU A 81 -0.81 -10.60 -6.42
C GLU A 81 -0.15 -9.46 -7.18
N VAL A 82 1.15 -9.37 -7.08
CA VAL A 82 1.99 -8.44 -7.84
C VAL A 82 2.97 -9.22 -8.68
N LYS A 83 3.19 -8.81 -9.90
CA LYS A 83 4.24 -9.33 -10.76
C LYS A 83 5.28 -8.25 -11.05
N ALA A 84 6.50 -8.67 -11.36
CA ALA A 84 7.54 -7.78 -11.88
C ALA A 84 7.98 -8.25 -13.27
N LEU A 85 8.24 -7.30 -14.15
CA LEU A 85 8.84 -7.60 -15.45
C LEU A 85 10.36 -7.71 -15.28
N VAL A 86 10.87 -8.95 -15.35
CA VAL A 86 12.28 -9.29 -15.17
C VAL A 86 12.76 -10.10 -16.36
N ASP A 87 13.78 -9.63 -17.05
CA ASP A 87 14.36 -10.26 -18.23
C ASP A 87 13.30 -10.74 -19.27
N GLY A 88 12.29 -9.90 -19.51
CA GLY A 88 11.19 -10.16 -20.45
C GLY A 88 10.08 -11.08 -19.93
N GLN A 89 10.13 -11.52 -18.68
CA GLN A 89 9.13 -12.39 -18.06
C GLN A 89 8.42 -11.70 -16.89
N LEU A 90 7.12 -11.99 -16.73
CA LEU A 90 6.34 -11.54 -15.58
C LEU A 90 6.43 -12.56 -14.45
N VAL A 91 7.18 -12.24 -13.41
CA VAL A 91 7.41 -13.13 -12.27
C VAL A 91 6.70 -12.65 -11.00
N PRO A 92 6.26 -13.55 -10.12
CA PRO A 92 5.64 -13.18 -8.85
C PRO A 92 6.57 -12.33 -7.96
N VAL A 93 5.96 -11.36 -7.25
CA VAL A 93 6.59 -10.58 -6.18
C VAL A 93 5.67 -10.61 -4.95
N PRO A 94 6.16 -11.01 -3.77
CA PRO A 94 7.56 -11.29 -3.39
C PRO A 94 8.20 -12.40 -4.22
N PHE A 95 9.50 -12.22 -4.52
CA PHE A 95 10.26 -13.24 -5.24
C PHE A 95 10.26 -14.53 -4.44
N ASN A 96 9.91 -15.65 -5.06
CA ASN A 96 9.65 -16.92 -4.37
C ASN A 96 10.08 -18.12 -5.22
N PHE A 97 9.77 -19.34 -4.79
CA PHE A 97 10.17 -20.56 -5.52
C PHE A 97 9.61 -20.60 -6.95
N ASN A 98 8.39 -20.10 -7.19
CA ASN A 98 7.82 -20.04 -8.54
C ASN A 98 8.61 -19.06 -9.42
N SER A 99 9.08 -17.94 -8.86
CA SER A 99 9.93 -16.98 -9.56
C SER A 99 11.30 -17.60 -9.92
N ILE A 100 11.88 -18.36 -9.00
CA ILE A 100 13.15 -19.09 -9.22
C ILE A 100 12.97 -20.12 -10.35
N GLU A 101 11.94 -20.96 -10.27
CA GLU A 101 11.69 -21.99 -11.29
C GLU A 101 11.36 -21.43 -12.67
N GLN A 102 10.75 -20.22 -12.72
CA GLN A 102 10.42 -19.54 -13.96
C GLN A 102 11.66 -18.95 -14.66
N LEU A 103 12.58 -18.39 -13.89
CA LEU A 103 13.72 -17.64 -14.42
C LEU A 103 14.97 -18.46 -14.66
N PHE A 104 15.17 -19.55 -13.90
CA PHE A 104 16.41 -20.30 -13.95
C PHE A 104 16.22 -21.72 -14.50
N PRO A 105 17.25 -22.30 -15.15
CA PRO A 105 17.23 -23.69 -15.55
C PRO A 105 16.95 -24.62 -14.38
N LYS A 106 16.17 -25.68 -14.63
CA LYS A 106 15.64 -26.60 -13.58
C LYS A 106 16.67 -26.99 -12.52
N GLN A 107 17.84 -27.49 -12.90
CA GLN A 107 18.86 -27.93 -11.95
C GLN A 107 19.40 -26.78 -11.07
N MET A 108 19.52 -25.58 -11.63
CA MET A 108 19.94 -24.40 -10.89
C MET A 108 18.86 -23.96 -9.91
N ALA A 109 17.60 -23.91 -10.36
CA ALA A 109 16.46 -23.60 -9.51
C ALA A 109 16.34 -24.56 -8.33
N GLU A 110 16.48 -25.88 -8.57
CA GLU A 110 16.45 -26.90 -7.51
C GLU A 110 17.55 -26.67 -6.45
N ARG A 111 18.79 -26.37 -6.88
CA ARG A 111 19.88 -26.07 -5.92
C ARG A 111 19.61 -24.82 -5.10
N MET A 112 19.16 -23.75 -5.73
CA MET A 112 18.82 -22.50 -5.03
C MET A 112 17.69 -22.71 -4.01
N ILE A 113 16.64 -23.43 -4.37
CA ILE A 113 15.52 -23.75 -3.47
C ILE A 113 16.01 -24.60 -2.28
N GLN A 114 16.84 -25.62 -2.53
CA GLN A 114 17.42 -26.44 -1.47
C GLN A 114 18.32 -25.60 -0.55
N ALA A 115 19.11 -24.70 -1.09
CA ALA A 115 19.95 -23.79 -0.33
C ALA A 115 19.10 -22.86 0.56
N LEU A 116 18.00 -22.28 0.03
CA LEU A 116 17.07 -21.46 0.82
C LEU A 116 16.46 -22.27 1.96
N LEU A 117 16.03 -23.51 1.70
CA LEU A 117 15.43 -24.40 2.71
C LEU A 117 16.44 -24.87 3.76
N SER A 118 17.73 -24.88 3.45
CA SER A 118 18.78 -25.24 4.39
C SER A 118 19.17 -24.11 5.36
N GLU A 119 19.01 -22.84 4.95
CA GLU A 119 19.39 -21.68 5.77
C GLU A 119 18.19 -20.97 6.42
N PHE A 120 17.00 -21.08 5.81
CA PHE A 120 15.81 -20.35 6.24
C PHE A 120 14.60 -21.28 6.40
N GLU A 121 13.75 -20.96 7.34
CA GLU A 121 12.49 -21.69 7.57
C GLU A 121 11.51 -21.50 6.39
N PHE A 122 10.79 -22.56 6.07
CA PHE A 122 9.70 -22.51 5.09
C PHE A 122 8.62 -21.50 5.51
N ASN A 123 8.01 -20.82 4.54
CA ASN A 123 7.04 -19.74 4.73
C ASN A 123 7.57 -18.48 5.44
N LYS A 124 8.87 -18.26 5.45
CA LYS A 124 9.48 -17.03 5.96
C LYS A 124 9.82 -16.05 4.85
N LYS A 125 9.76 -14.76 5.21
CA LYS A 125 10.23 -13.65 4.40
C LYS A 125 11.67 -13.33 4.79
N VAL A 126 12.59 -13.39 3.84
CA VAL A 126 14.01 -13.06 4.03
C VAL A 126 14.31 -11.73 3.35
N PRO A 127 14.65 -10.66 4.11
CA PRO A 127 15.06 -9.40 3.52
C PRO A 127 16.23 -9.58 2.56
N ILE A 128 16.20 -8.89 1.41
CA ILE A 128 17.21 -9.08 0.37
C ILE A 128 18.63 -8.79 0.86
N LEU A 129 18.83 -7.76 1.68
CA LEU A 129 20.14 -7.44 2.22
C LEU A 129 20.67 -8.53 3.14
N LYS A 130 19.78 -9.22 3.90
CA LYS A 130 20.17 -10.36 4.72
C LYS A 130 20.52 -11.58 3.86
N LEU A 131 19.83 -11.80 2.75
CA LEU A 131 20.14 -12.89 1.83
C LEU A 131 21.53 -12.73 1.20
N ARG A 132 21.96 -11.51 0.95
CA ARG A 132 23.33 -11.18 0.45
C ARG A 132 24.44 -11.52 1.43
N GLU A 133 24.16 -11.72 2.71
CA GLU A 133 25.13 -12.13 3.73
C GLU A 133 25.41 -13.65 3.73
N SER A 134 24.61 -14.44 3.01
CA SER A 134 24.82 -15.89 2.92
C SER A 134 26.20 -16.21 2.35
N LYS A 135 26.79 -17.29 2.86
CA LYS A 135 28.07 -17.83 2.36
C LYS A 135 27.87 -18.92 1.29
N ASN A 136 26.63 -19.33 1.05
CA ASN A 136 26.30 -20.30 0.02
C ASN A 136 26.38 -19.66 -1.36
N PRO A 137 27.19 -20.18 -2.30
CA PRO A 137 27.37 -19.59 -3.63
C PRO A 137 26.08 -19.45 -4.44
N ASP A 138 25.16 -20.43 -4.37
CA ASP A 138 23.88 -20.38 -5.07
C ASP A 138 22.98 -19.26 -4.48
N LEU A 139 23.03 -19.02 -3.16
CA LEU A 139 22.28 -17.92 -2.51
C LEU A 139 22.91 -16.55 -2.74
N GLN A 140 24.24 -16.45 -2.79
CA GLN A 140 24.91 -15.22 -3.17
C GLN A 140 24.53 -14.79 -4.58
N PHE A 141 24.57 -15.74 -5.53
CA PHE A 141 24.15 -15.46 -6.90
C PHE A 141 22.67 -15.03 -6.96
N LEU A 142 21.78 -15.78 -6.29
CA LEU A 142 20.34 -15.45 -6.22
C LEU A 142 20.11 -14.06 -5.62
N ALA A 143 20.81 -13.74 -4.55
CA ALA A 143 20.70 -12.46 -3.87
C ALA A 143 21.12 -11.29 -4.75
N GLU A 144 22.26 -11.39 -5.45
CA GLU A 144 22.69 -10.37 -6.39
C GLU A 144 21.75 -10.22 -7.57
N TYR A 145 21.26 -11.33 -8.12
CA TYR A 145 20.29 -11.31 -9.21
C TYR A 145 18.98 -10.58 -8.81
N VAL A 146 18.39 -10.96 -7.67
CA VAL A 146 17.16 -10.35 -7.17
C VAL A 146 17.39 -8.88 -6.81
N TYR A 147 18.53 -8.58 -6.19
CA TYR A 147 18.89 -7.21 -5.84
C TYR A 147 19.00 -6.33 -7.08
N GLU A 148 19.76 -6.74 -8.09
CA GLU A 148 19.95 -5.98 -9.32
C GLU A 148 18.65 -5.86 -10.13
N LYS A 149 17.96 -6.99 -10.37
CA LYS A 149 16.83 -7.06 -11.32
C LYS A 149 15.51 -6.56 -10.78
N ILE A 150 15.30 -6.59 -9.47
CA ILE A 150 14.00 -6.26 -8.88
C ILE A 150 14.10 -5.07 -7.93
N PHE A 151 15.20 -4.96 -7.19
CA PHE A 151 15.24 -4.10 -6.02
C PHE A 151 15.95 -2.76 -6.26
N LEU A 152 17.16 -2.78 -6.82
CA LEU A 152 18.03 -1.62 -6.95
C LEU A 152 17.35 -0.46 -7.69
N HIS A 153 17.09 -0.62 -8.95
CA HIS A 153 16.56 0.46 -9.79
C HIS A 153 15.12 0.84 -9.46
N TYR A 154 14.31 -0.10 -8.96
CA TYR A 154 12.98 0.22 -8.46
C TYR A 154 13.07 1.15 -7.25
N THR A 155 13.99 0.86 -6.34
CA THR A 155 14.21 1.67 -5.14
C THR A 155 14.79 3.04 -5.49
N GLU A 156 15.77 3.10 -6.38
CA GLU A 156 16.33 4.36 -6.88
C GLU A 156 15.25 5.25 -7.51
N LYS A 157 14.38 4.70 -8.38
CA LYS A 157 13.25 5.46 -8.95
C LYS A 157 12.26 5.98 -7.91
N GLN A 158 12.01 5.19 -6.87
CA GLN A 158 11.02 5.52 -5.86
C GLN A 158 11.56 6.50 -4.81
N TRP A 159 12.83 6.38 -4.43
CA TRP A 159 13.41 7.12 -3.31
C TRP A 159 14.54 8.08 -3.72
N ASP A 160 15.06 7.98 -4.95
CA ASP A 160 16.19 8.75 -5.47
C ASP A 160 17.48 8.58 -4.63
N VAL A 161 17.60 7.44 -3.98
CA VAL A 161 18.77 7.01 -3.21
C VAL A 161 18.95 5.51 -3.39
N ARG A 162 20.17 5.03 -3.13
CA ARG A 162 20.46 3.60 -3.19
C ARG A 162 19.81 2.86 -2.01
N PRO A 163 19.49 1.56 -2.18
CA PRO A 163 18.91 0.76 -1.10
C PRO A 163 19.74 0.75 0.18
N GLU A 164 21.07 0.78 0.07
CA GLU A 164 21.99 0.76 1.20
C GLU A 164 21.92 2.03 2.06
N ASP A 165 21.47 3.14 1.47
CA ASP A 165 21.34 4.45 2.13
C ASP A 165 19.96 4.64 2.78
N LEU A 166 19.06 3.66 2.63
CA LEU A 166 17.73 3.67 3.23
C LEU A 166 17.72 2.93 4.57
N ASP A 167 16.77 3.34 5.43
CA ASP A 167 16.50 2.60 6.67
C ASP A 167 16.17 1.13 6.37
N PRO A 168 16.75 0.16 7.11
CA PRO A 168 16.47 -1.28 6.96
C PRO A 168 14.99 -1.64 6.99
N LEU A 169 14.13 -0.86 7.67
CA LEU A 169 12.68 -1.04 7.66
C LEU A 169 12.06 -0.78 6.28
N VAL A 170 12.66 0.10 5.48
CA VAL A 170 12.21 0.36 4.11
C VAL A 170 12.64 -0.76 3.18
N THR A 171 13.90 -1.17 3.29
CA THR A 171 14.49 -2.22 2.43
C THR A 171 13.96 -3.62 2.75
N GLY A 172 13.52 -3.86 3.99
CA GLY A 172 12.90 -5.12 4.40
C GLY A 172 11.50 -5.39 3.79
N ARG A 173 10.90 -4.42 3.10
CA ARG A 173 9.56 -4.56 2.49
C ARG A 173 9.52 -5.42 1.23
N VAL A 174 10.65 -5.67 0.59
CA VAL A 174 10.74 -6.53 -0.61
C VAL A 174 11.61 -7.76 -0.30
N PRO A 175 11.05 -8.75 0.40
CA PRO A 175 11.78 -9.96 0.77
C PRO A 175 11.78 -10.98 -0.36
N VAL A 176 12.70 -11.94 -0.28
CA VAL A 176 12.54 -13.26 -0.90
C VAL A 176 11.65 -14.11 0.01
N PHE A 177 10.59 -14.70 -0.53
CA PHE A 177 9.69 -15.56 0.22
C PHE A 177 10.10 -17.04 0.06
N VAL A 178 10.40 -17.71 1.16
CA VAL A 178 10.81 -19.12 1.19
C VAL A 178 9.58 -20.01 1.09
N GLY A 179 8.97 -20.07 -0.10
CA GLY A 179 7.74 -20.81 -0.33
C GLY A 179 7.20 -20.61 -1.75
N ARG A 180 5.93 -21.00 -1.96
CA ARG A 180 5.24 -20.93 -3.27
C ARG A 180 4.03 -20.01 -3.28
N ASP A 181 3.77 -19.29 -2.19
CA ASP A 181 2.64 -18.37 -2.12
C ASP A 181 2.95 -17.08 -2.93
N ASN A 182 2.16 -16.82 -3.97
CA ASN A 182 2.33 -15.65 -4.82
C ASN A 182 1.63 -14.41 -4.26
N ARG A 183 0.82 -14.56 -3.22
CA ARG A 183 0.11 -13.43 -2.62
C ARG A 183 1.11 -12.41 -2.05
N TYR A 184 0.85 -11.17 -2.31
CA TYR A 184 1.67 -10.08 -1.79
C TYR A 184 1.58 -9.96 -0.27
N PHE A 185 0.37 -10.20 0.27
CA PHE A 185 0.08 -10.27 1.70
C PHE A 185 -0.30 -11.71 2.10
N GLN A 186 0.16 -12.17 3.25
CA GLN A 186 -0.22 -13.45 3.85
C GLN A 186 -1.23 -13.28 4.99
N ALA A 187 -1.77 -12.07 5.17
CA ALA A 187 -2.75 -11.78 6.20
C ALA A 187 -4.03 -12.63 6.04
N LYS A 188 -4.64 -12.97 7.16
CA LYS A 188 -5.82 -13.83 7.23
C LYS A 188 -7.04 -13.20 6.55
N TYR A 189 -7.23 -11.90 6.74
CA TYR A 189 -8.33 -11.15 6.17
C TYR A 189 -7.79 -10.24 5.08
N GLN A 190 -8.33 -10.38 3.87
CA GLN A 190 -7.95 -9.57 2.71
C GLN A 190 -9.21 -9.31 1.89
N GLY A 191 -9.33 -8.12 1.34
CA GLY A 191 -10.46 -7.78 0.49
C GLY A 191 -10.46 -6.32 0.06
N ILE A 192 -11.43 -6.02 -0.77
CA ILE A 192 -11.75 -4.65 -1.23
C ILE A 192 -13.20 -4.37 -0.83
N PRO A 193 -13.53 -3.17 -0.33
CA PRO A 193 -14.91 -2.79 -0.08
C PRO A 193 -15.74 -2.90 -1.36
N LEU A 194 -16.83 -3.64 -1.34
CA LEU A 194 -17.64 -3.92 -2.55
C LEU A 194 -18.22 -2.65 -3.20
N GLU A 195 -18.49 -1.61 -2.40
CA GLU A 195 -18.98 -0.31 -2.88
C GLU A 195 -17.86 0.76 -2.92
N GLY A 196 -16.58 0.35 -2.83
CA GLY A 196 -15.42 1.24 -2.71
C GLY A 196 -15.14 1.72 -1.29
N TYR A 197 -13.93 2.23 -1.09
CA TYR A 197 -13.46 2.79 0.19
C TYR A 197 -14.20 4.07 0.56
N THR A 198 -14.42 4.95 -0.39
CA THR A 198 -15.10 6.22 -0.16
C THR A 198 -16.48 6.00 0.41
N ARG A 199 -17.24 5.05 -0.15
CA ARG A 199 -18.58 4.72 0.36
C ARG A 199 -18.55 4.12 1.76
N MET A 200 -17.55 3.28 2.04
CA MET A 200 -17.34 2.75 3.39
C MET A 200 -17.06 3.90 4.38
N PHE A 201 -16.23 4.87 4.03
CA PHE A 201 -15.90 6.01 4.87
C PHE A 201 -17.10 6.93 5.10
N GLU A 202 -17.93 7.19 4.07
CA GLU A 202 -19.17 7.93 4.21
C GLU A 202 -20.09 7.31 5.28
N LYS A 203 -20.25 5.97 5.24
CA LYS A 203 -21.04 5.23 6.24
C LYS A 203 -20.44 5.31 7.65
N MET A 204 -19.10 5.39 7.77
CA MET A 204 -18.43 5.51 9.08
C MET A 204 -18.72 6.85 9.77
N VAL A 205 -18.93 7.91 9.01
CA VAL A 205 -19.17 9.26 9.52
C VAL A 205 -20.63 9.72 9.39
N ASP A 206 -21.51 8.85 8.92
CA ASP A 206 -22.95 9.13 8.86
C ASP A 206 -23.58 9.10 10.26
N HIS A 207 -23.45 10.21 10.96
CA HIS A 207 -23.94 10.36 12.32
C HIS A 207 -24.31 11.84 12.60
N PRO A 208 -25.45 12.12 13.29
CA PRO A 208 -25.96 13.49 13.53
C PRO A 208 -24.99 14.38 14.35
N ASN A 209 -24.05 13.81 15.07
CA ASN A 209 -23.03 14.52 15.83
C ASN A 209 -21.69 14.67 15.08
N ILE A 210 -21.62 14.27 13.81
CA ILE A 210 -20.45 14.48 12.95
C ILE A 210 -20.82 15.49 11.88
N GLU A 211 -20.00 16.52 11.75
CA GLU A 211 -20.03 17.47 10.65
C GLU A 211 -18.75 17.30 9.83
N VAL A 212 -18.89 17.03 8.52
CA VAL A 212 -17.74 16.96 7.59
C VAL A 212 -17.67 18.26 6.78
N ARG A 213 -16.52 18.94 6.81
CA ARG A 213 -16.23 20.17 6.07
C ARG A 213 -15.09 19.92 5.09
N LEU A 214 -15.42 19.79 3.83
CA LEU A 214 -14.46 19.70 2.73
C LEU A 214 -14.13 21.09 2.19
N ASN A 215 -13.09 21.18 1.34
CA ASN A 215 -12.60 22.46 0.79
C ASN A 215 -12.35 23.51 1.89
N THR A 216 -11.90 23.06 3.06
CA THR A 216 -11.71 23.92 4.24
C THR A 216 -10.29 23.77 4.77
N GLU A 217 -9.53 24.86 4.67
CA GLU A 217 -8.18 24.94 5.23
C GLU A 217 -8.23 25.06 6.76
N PHE A 218 -7.34 24.36 7.43
CA PHE A 218 -7.15 24.48 8.87
C PHE A 218 -6.30 25.71 9.19
N ASP A 219 -6.75 26.50 10.16
CA ASP A 219 -5.99 27.60 10.77
C ASP A 219 -5.88 27.38 12.28
N LYS A 220 -4.72 27.68 12.86
CA LYS A 220 -4.48 27.49 14.29
C LYS A 220 -5.39 28.32 15.20
N SER A 221 -5.94 29.44 14.71
CA SER A 221 -6.93 30.21 15.47
C SER A 221 -8.22 29.43 15.75
N MET A 222 -8.51 28.39 14.96
CA MET A 222 -9.67 27.51 15.18
C MET A 222 -9.51 26.65 16.44
N LEU A 223 -8.30 26.47 16.97
CA LEU A 223 -8.06 25.64 18.15
C LEU A 223 -8.83 26.11 19.37
N ASP A 224 -9.03 27.42 19.51
CA ASP A 224 -9.76 28.02 20.64
C ASP A 224 -11.27 27.72 20.63
N GLU A 225 -11.80 27.23 19.50
CA GLU A 225 -13.22 26.90 19.34
C GLU A 225 -13.56 25.46 19.76
N TYR A 226 -12.54 24.62 20.04
CA TYR A 226 -12.68 23.18 20.28
C TYR A 226 -11.99 22.76 21.58
N ASP A 227 -12.57 21.77 22.25
CA ASP A 227 -11.97 21.20 23.46
C ASP A 227 -10.71 20.40 23.18
N HIS A 228 -10.67 19.72 22.02
CA HIS A 228 -9.53 18.92 21.52
C HIS A 228 -9.42 19.02 20.01
N CYS A 229 -8.19 18.92 19.51
CA CYS A 229 -7.87 18.85 18.09
C CYS A 229 -6.95 17.66 17.81
N PHE A 230 -7.29 16.87 16.78
CA PHE A 230 -6.43 15.81 16.24
C PHE A 230 -6.03 16.21 14.81
N PHE A 231 -4.74 16.43 14.61
CA PHE A 231 -4.20 16.86 13.34
C PHE A 231 -3.50 15.69 12.64
N SER A 232 -3.99 15.27 11.46
CA SER A 232 -3.39 14.20 10.67
C SER A 232 -2.72 14.71 9.37
N GLY A 233 -2.45 16.01 9.29
CA GLY A 233 -1.65 16.61 8.23
C GLY A 233 -0.14 16.45 8.47
N ALA A 234 0.67 17.16 7.70
CA ALA A 234 2.11 17.17 7.84
C ALA A 234 2.53 17.84 9.17
N ILE A 235 3.27 17.13 10.01
CA ILE A 235 3.64 17.62 11.34
C ILE A 235 4.54 18.85 11.28
N ASP A 236 5.43 18.93 10.32
CA ASP A 236 6.31 20.07 10.08
C ASP A 236 5.52 21.31 9.65
N GLU A 237 4.47 21.15 8.83
CA GLU A 237 3.52 22.21 8.47
C GLU A 237 2.79 22.74 9.71
N PHE A 238 2.31 21.83 10.59
CA PHE A 238 1.66 22.23 11.85
C PHE A 238 2.57 23.11 12.73
N PHE A 239 3.85 22.87 12.74
CA PHE A 239 4.85 23.65 13.48
C PHE A 239 5.54 24.73 12.65
N ASP A 240 4.92 25.18 11.54
CA ASP A 240 5.42 26.27 10.67
C ASP A 240 6.86 26.03 10.21
N TYR A 241 7.22 24.77 10.00
CA TYR A 241 8.55 24.35 9.54
C TYR A 241 9.70 24.87 10.42
N LYS A 242 9.47 25.13 11.71
CA LYS A 242 10.46 25.74 12.62
C LYS A 242 11.76 24.96 12.76
N PHE A 243 11.78 23.69 12.41
CA PHE A 243 12.97 22.82 12.35
C PHE A 243 13.34 22.40 10.92
N GLY A 244 12.78 23.05 9.90
CA GLY A 244 12.91 22.69 8.50
C GLY A 244 11.81 21.72 8.04
N GLN A 245 11.74 21.54 6.72
CA GLN A 245 10.81 20.59 6.11
C GLN A 245 11.32 19.15 6.27
N LEU A 246 10.40 18.24 6.57
CA LEU A 246 10.69 16.82 6.54
C LEU A 246 10.79 16.33 5.08
N PRO A 247 11.76 15.49 4.74
CA PRO A 247 11.88 14.95 3.39
C PRO A 247 10.70 14.00 3.11
N TYR A 248 10.05 14.19 1.97
CA TYR A 248 9.04 13.26 1.45
C TYR A 248 9.14 13.13 -0.06
N ARG A 249 8.51 12.10 -0.59
CA ARG A 249 8.39 11.86 -2.03
C ARG A 249 6.93 11.92 -2.45
N SER A 250 6.66 12.63 -3.54
CA SER A 250 5.35 12.62 -4.20
C SER A 250 5.33 11.61 -5.34
N LEU A 251 4.15 11.13 -5.66
CA LEU A 251 3.90 10.26 -6.80
C LEU A 251 3.06 11.01 -7.83
N ARG A 252 3.40 10.83 -9.10
CA ARG A 252 2.54 11.23 -10.22
C ARG A 252 1.80 9.99 -10.72
N PHE A 253 0.49 10.14 -10.89
CA PHE A 253 -0.38 9.13 -11.47
C PHE A 253 -0.84 9.58 -12.84
N ASP A 254 -0.56 8.79 -13.86
CA ASP A 254 -1.03 9.01 -15.22
C ASP A 254 -2.14 7.99 -15.49
N PHE A 255 -3.39 8.43 -15.60
CA PHE A 255 -4.55 7.58 -15.89
C PHE A 255 -4.73 7.44 -17.40
N LEU A 256 -4.78 6.19 -17.87
CA LEU A 256 -4.90 5.86 -19.28
C LEU A 256 -6.08 4.89 -19.47
N THR A 257 -6.90 5.15 -20.50
CA THR A 257 -8.01 4.28 -20.86
C THR A 257 -7.75 3.64 -22.23
N PHE A 258 -7.94 2.34 -22.32
CA PHE A 258 -7.76 1.58 -23.54
C PHE A 258 -9.04 0.79 -23.89
N ASN A 259 -9.43 0.78 -25.15
CA ASN A 259 -10.58 0.00 -25.62
C ASN A 259 -10.19 -1.47 -25.81
N ARG A 260 -9.97 -2.18 -24.68
CA ARG A 260 -9.71 -3.62 -24.65
C ARG A 260 -10.08 -4.19 -23.28
N PRO A 261 -10.38 -5.50 -23.17
CA PRO A 261 -10.77 -6.11 -21.90
C PRO A 261 -9.72 -5.91 -20.82
N TYR A 262 -8.47 -6.29 -21.06
CA TYR A 262 -7.35 -6.12 -20.13
C TYR A 262 -6.11 -5.59 -20.83
N PHE A 263 -5.37 -4.72 -20.17
CA PHE A 263 -4.10 -4.20 -20.65
C PHE A 263 -2.95 -5.18 -20.36
N GLN A 264 -2.96 -5.76 -19.19
CA GLN A 264 -1.93 -6.66 -18.68
C GLN A 264 -2.58 -7.94 -18.09
N SER A 265 -1.78 -8.92 -17.71
CA SER A 265 -2.26 -10.21 -17.20
C SER A 265 -2.38 -10.27 -15.69
N ASN A 266 -2.31 -9.13 -14.99
CA ASN A 266 -2.35 -9.04 -13.53
C ASN A 266 -2.75 -7.63 -13.09
N SER A 267 -3.35 -7.49 -11.92
CA SER A 267 -3.79 -6.19 -11.40
C SER A 267 -2.64 -5.19 -11.24
N VAL A 268 -1.48 -5.63 -10.79
CA VAL A 268 -0.30 -4.78 -10.62
C VAL A 268 0.94 -5.46 -11.20
N VAL A 269 1.62 -4.74 -12.08
CA VAL A 269 2.91 -5.14 -12.63
C VAL A 269 3.95 -4.05 -12.30
N ASN A 270 5.02 -4.46 -11.64
CA ASN A 270 6.18 -3.61 -11.38
C ASN A 270 7.14 -3.65 -12.57
N TYR A 271 7.73 -2.50 -12.86
CA TYR A 271 8.72 -2.30 -13.90
C TYR A 271 10.04 -1.84 -13.27
N PRO A 272 10.82 -2.75 -12.68
CA PRO A 272 11.98 -2.39 -11.86
C PRO A 272 13.13 -1.77 -12.66
N ASN A 273 13.29 -2.12 -13.93
CA ASN A 273 14.48 -1.75 -14.71
C ASN A 273 14.31 -0.43 -15.50
N ASN A 274 14.66 -0.40 -16.79
CA ASN A 274 14.82 0.77 -17.66
C ASN A 274 13.47 1.35 -18.14
N TYR A 275 12.60 1.74 -17.21
CA TYR A 275 11.34 2.40 -17.46
C TYR A 275 11.25 3.68 -16.62
N ASP A 276 10.63 4.73 -17.16
CA ASP A 276 10.46 6.01 -16.46
C ASP A 276 9.41 5.96 -15.36
N PHE A 277 8.69 4.86 -15.23
CA PHE A 277 7.66 4.61 -14.22
C PHE A 277 8.00 3.37 -13.38
N THR A 278 7.38 3.27 -12.21
CA THR A 278 7.64 2.17 -11.26
C THR A 278 6.70 0.99 -11.45
N ARG A 279 5.42 1.26 -11.77
CA ARG A 279 4.39 0.22 -11.91
C ARG A 279 3.22 0.66 -12.77
N ILE A 280 2.48 -0.32 -13.28
CA ILE A 280 1.16 -0.14 -13.87
C ILE A 280 0.16 -0.89 -13.01
N GLY A 281 -0.90 -0.19 -12.58
CA GLY A 281 -2.07 -0.77 -11.93
C GLY A 281 -3.24 -0.83 -12.89
N GLU A 282 -3.92 -1.97 -12.97
CA GLU A 282 -5.13 -2.13 -13.76
C GLU A 282 -6.31 -2.41 -12.82
N TYR A 283 -7.17 -1.43 -12.66
CA TYR A 283 -8.21 -1.43 -11.64
C TYR A 283 -9.35 -2.42 -11.91
N LYS A 284 -9.57 -2.85 -13.16
CA LYS A 284 -10.59 -3.84 -13.50
C LYS A 284 -10.50 -5.13 -12.68
N TYR A 285 -9.29 -5.54 -12.31
CA TYR A 285 -9.06 -6.77 -11.54
C TYR A 285 -9.54 -6.74 -10.08
N PHE A 286 -9.94 -5.58 -9.56
CA PHE A 286 -10.19 -5.46 -8.12
C PHE A 286 -11.58 -5.92 -7.71
N LEU A 287 -12.58 -5.72 -8.57
CA LEU A 287 -13.97 -6.10 -8.32
C LEU A 287 -14.55 -6.97 -9.48
N ASP A 288 -13.69 -7.65 -10.24
CA ASP A 288 -14.08 -8.45 -11.40
C ASP A 288 -14.52 -9.88 -11.01
#